data_0cd87a8f9a206ee98ee66ace15eb21ac
#
_entry.id   0cd87a8f9a206ee98ee66ace15eb21ac
#
_cell.length_a   1.000
_cell.length_b   1.000
_cell.length_c   1.000
_cell.angle_alpha   90.00
_cell.angle_beta   90.00
_cell.angle_gamma   90.00
#
_symmetry.space_group_name_H-M   'P 1'
#
loop_
_entity.id
_entity.type
_entity.pdbx_description
1 polymer ?
#
loop_
_entity_poly.entity_id
_entity_poly.type
_entity_poly.pdbx_seq_one_letter_code
_entity_poly.pdbx_strand_id
1 'polypeptide(L)'
;EATNGQEGLEQALQYVPDFIISDVMMPVMDGLDMVKAIKAHRDVCHIPIILLSAKSSLDDRISGLEQGIDDYITKPFSSTYLKTRIKSLLHQRKQLQELYLEQWLDQKKEAPTPTLLVEVEPEKPQIVPFDELFMKRVMEIMHNQMDNSKLTIDEFAQELGMGRTVFYQKLKSIVGLSPI
;
A
#
# COMPACT_ATOMS: atom_id res chain seq x y z
N GLU A 1 -15.92 9.77 -5.11
CA GLU A 1 -16.26 9.32 -6.47
C GLU A 1 -15.60 10.24 -7.47
N ALA A 2 -14.97 9.71 -8.52
CA ALA A 2 -14.24 10.46 -9.53
C ALA A 2 -14.84 10.20 -10.92
N THR A 3 -14.80 11.18 -11.80
CA THR A 3 -15.38 11.10 -13.15
C THR A 3 -14.36 10.69 -14.21
N ASN A 4 -13.07 10.73 -13.90
CA ASN A 4 -11.96 10.37 -14.77
C ASN A 4 -10.74 9.91 -13.95
N GLY A 5 -9.73 9.35 -14.62
CA GLY A 5 -8.54 8.81 -13.95
C GLY A 5 -7.68 9.86 -13.26
N GLN A 6 -7.60 11.07 -13.81
CA GLN A 6 -6.83 12.16 -13.20
C GLN A 6 -7.43 12.58 -11.85
N GLU A 7 -8.74 12.81 -11.83
CA GLU A 7 -9.46 13.10 -10.59
C GLU A 7 -9.39 11.92 -9.60
N GLY A 8 -9.45 10.67 -10.12
CA GLY A 8 -9.29 9.47 -9.33
C GLY A 8 -7.94 9.38 -8.63
N LEU A 9 -6.86 9.71 -9.34
CA LEU A 9 -5.51 9.78 -8.79
C LEU A 9 -5.40 10.86 -7.69
N GLU A 10 -5.90 12.06 -7.95
CA GLU A 10 -5.89 13.16 -6.99
C GLU A 10 -6.66 12.81 -5.71
N GLN A 11 -7.85 12.21 -5.86
CA GLN A 11 -8.62 11.73 -4.70
C GLN A 11 -7.92 10.58 -3.97
N ALA A 12 -7.28 9.66 -4.68
CA ALA A 12 -6.52 8.58 -4.05
C ALA A 12 -5.37 9.12 -3.20
N LEU A 13 -4.64 10.14 -3.69
CA LEU A 13 -3.57 10.81 -2.96
C LEU A 13 -4.10 11.60 -1.74
N GLN A 14 -5.25 12.25 -1.89
CA GLN A 14 -5.82 13.08 -0.83
C GLN A 14 -6.44 12.24 0.30
N TYR A 15 -7.15 11.17 -0.02
CA TYR A 15 -7.97 10.42 0.94
C TYR A 15 -7.39 9.06 1.33
N VAL A 16 -6.43 8.55 0.57
CA VAL A 16 -5.80 7.22 0.75
C VAL A 16 -6.86 6.13 1.07
N PRO A 17 -7.74 5.79 0.11
CA PRO A 17 -8.85 4.87 0.36
C PRO A 17 -8.34 3.45 0.63
N ASP A 18 -9.14 2.64 1.32
CA ASP A 18 -8.81 1.23 1.58
C ASP A 18 -8.88 0.36 0.31
N PHE A 19 -9.58 0.84 -0.74
CA PHE A 19 -9.84 0.10 -1.96
C PHE A 19 -10.23 1.02 -3.12
N ILE A 20 -9.83 0.70 -4.34
CA ILE A 20 -10.21 1.43 -5.56
C ILE A 20 -10.91 0.50 -6.54
N ILE A 21 -12.03 0.94 -7.08
CA ILE A 21 -12.70 0.33 -8.23
C ILE A 21 -12.76 1.37 -9.33
N SER A 22 -12.24 1.03 -10.50
CA SER A 22 -12.23 1.96 -11.63
C SER A 22 -12.68 1.28 -12.92
N ASP A 23 -13.25 2.05 -13.83
CA ASP A 23 -13.40 1.62 -15.21
C ASP A 23 -12.03 1.73 -15.92
N VAL A 24 -11.80 0.90 -16.91
CA VAL A 24 -10.65 1.04 -17.80
C VAL A 24 -10.86 2.23 -18.73
N MET A 25 -12.03 2.35 -19.33
CA MET A 25 -12.34 3.38 -20.31
C MET A 25 -12.89 4.63 -19.62
N MET A 26 -12.03 5.61 -19.38
CA MET A 26 -12.41 6.91 -18.82
C MET A 26 -11.84 8.05 -19.66
N PRO A 27 -12.49 9.23 -19.67
CA PRO A 27 -11.96 10.41 -20.34
C PRO A 27 -10.72 10.96 -19.59
N VAL A 28 -9.93 11.79 -20.28
CA VAL A 28 -8.75 12.52 -19.75
C VAL A 28 -7.58 11.57 -19.42
N MET A 29 -7.76 10.68 -18.49
CA MET A 29 -6.82 9.62 -18.10
C MET A 29 -7.60 8.31 -17.96
N ASP A 30 -7.16 7.28 -18.63
CA ASP A 30 -7.80 5.96 -18.52
C ASP A 30 -7.43 5.24 -17.21
N GLY A 31 -8.14 4.13 -16.94
CA GLY A 31 -7.95 3.38 -15.69
C GLY A 31 -6.57 2.73 -15.59
N LEU A 32 -5.96 2.33 -16.71
CA LEU A 32 -4.63 1.72 -16.73
C LEU A 32 -3.54 2.74 -16.40
N ASP A 33 -3.62 3.92 -16.99
CA ASP A 33 -2.66 5.00 -16.70
C ASP A 33 -2.82 5.53 -15.28
N MET A 34 -4.06 5.60 -14.76
CA MET A 34 -4.31 5.92 -13.35
C MET A 34 -3.68 4.87 -12.42
N VAL A 35 -3.83 3.57 -12.72
CA VAL A 35 -3.20 2.50 -11.92
C VAL A 35 -1.69 2.62 -11.92
N LYS A 36 -1.07 2.82 -13.09
CA LYS A 36 0.40 3.05 -13.18
C LYS A 36 0.84 4.19 -12.28
N ALA A 37 0.13 5.33 -12.34
CA ALA A 37 0.45 6.49 -11.53
C ALA A 37 0.29 6.20 -10.03
N ILE A 38 -0.79 5.52 -9.62
CA ILE A 38 -1.02 5.11 -8.22
C ILE A 38 0.07 4.14 -7.75
N LYS A 39 0.39 3.10 -8.54
CA LYS A 39 1.38 2.09 -8.17
C LYS A 39 2.82 2.63 -8.16
N ALA A 40 3.10 3.68 -8.92
CA ALA A 40 4.38 4.39 -8.87
C ALA A 40 4.49 5.36 -7.68
N HIS A 41 3.37 5.74 -7.06
CA HIS A 41 3.37 6.71 -5.98
C HIS A 41 3.47 6.04 -4.61
N ARG A 42 4.51 6.41 -3.85
CA ARG A 42 4.89 5.78 -2.58
C ARG A 42 3.75 5.65 -1.57
N ASP A 43 2.90 6.67 -1.45
CA ASP A 43 1.92 6.75 -0.37
C ASP A 43 0.65 5.95 -0.65
N VAL A 44 0.38 5.61 -1.92
CA VAL A 44 -0.86 4.96 -2.35
C VAL A 44 -0.63 3.66 -3.15
N CYS A 45 0.62 3.27 -3.44
CA CYS A 45 0.93 2.06 -4.20
C CYS A 45 0.38 0.77 -3.57
N HIS A 46 0.18 0.79 -2.27
CA HIS A 46 -0.34 -0.32 -1.47
C HIS A 46 -1.85 -0.53 -1.60
N ILE A 47 -2.59 0.44 -2.15
CA ILE A 47 -4.06 0.35 -2.26
C ILE A 47 -4.45 -0.71 -3.29
N PRO A 48 -5.30 -1.69 -2.92
CA PRO A 48 -5.79 -2.67 -3.88
C PRO A 48 -6.74 -2.04 -4.88
N ILE A 49 -6.59 -2.42 -6.16
CA ILE A 49 -7.31 -1.84 -7.28
C ILE A 49 -7.96 -2.94 -8.12
N ILE A 50 -9.27 -2.85 -8.33
CA ILE A 50 -10.00 -3.63 -9.34
C ILE A 50 -10.31 -2.74 -10.53
N LEU A 51 -9.96 -3.21 -11.73
CA LEU A 51 -10.40 -2.60 -12.99
C LEU A 51 -11.61 -3.31 -13.57
N LEU A 52 -12.57 -2.52 -14.02
CA LEU A 52 -13.77 -2.96 -14.73
C LEU A 52 -13.59 -2.69 -16.22
N SER A 53 -13.79 -3.67 -17.09
CA SER A 53 -13.59 -3.49 -18.54
C SER A 53 -14.70 -4.13 -19.35
N ALA A 54 -15.04 -3.48 -20.47
CA ALA A 54 -15.89 -4.08 -21.51
C ALA A 54 -15.12 -5.04 -22.44
N LYS A 55 -13.77 -5.02 -22.39
CA LYS A 55 -12.91 -5.88 -23.22
C LYS A 55 -12.54 -7.15 -22.47
N SER A 56 -12.63 -8.29 -23.16
CA SER A 56 -12.29 -9.62 -22.64
C SER A 56 -10.97 -10.17 -23.22
N SER A 57 -10.15 -9.33 -23.92
CA SER A 57 -8.92 -9.84 -24.50
C SER A 57 -7.93 -10.27 -23.41
N LEU A 58 -7.29 -11.40 -23.64
CA LEU A 58 -6.26 -11.93 -22.75
C LEU A 58 -5.08 -10.97 -22.62
N ASP A 59 -4.72 -10.30 -23.71
CA ASP A 59 -3.58 -9.37 -23.74
C ASP A 59 -3.82 -8.12 -22.87
N ASP A 60 -5.04 -7.57 -22.88
CA ASP A 60 -5.41 -6.44 -22.01
C ASP A 60 -5.36 -6.84 -20.53
N ARG A 61 -5.73 -8.09 -20.19
CA ARG A 61 -5.67 -8.62 -18.82
C ARG A 61 -4.24 -8.86 -18.35
N ILE A 62 -3.40 -9.45 -19.20
CA ILE A 62 -1.98 -9.71 -18.90
C ILE A 62 -1.26 -8.38 -18.68
N SER A 63 -1.43 -7.42 -19.59
CA SER A 63 -0.84 -6.09 -19.45
C SER A 63 -1.28 -5.38 -18.17
N GLY A 64 -2.55 -5.54 -17.78
CA GLY A 64 -3.07 -5.00 -16.53
C GLY A 64 -2.42 -5.62 -15.29
N LEU A 65 -2.30 -6.93 -15.25
CA LEU A 65 -1.67 -7.65 -14.13
C LEU A 65 -0.19 -7.30 -13.96
N GLU A 66 0.54 -7.14 -15.06
CA GLU A 66 1.96 -6.69 -15.04
C GLU A 66 2.12 -5.27 -14.46
N GLN A 67 1.06 -4.45 -14.49
CA GLN A 67 1.05 -3.10 -13.93
C GLN A 67 0.68 -3.05 -12.44
N GLY A 68 0.50 -4.20 -11.79
CA GLY A 68 0.22 -4.28 -10.36
C GLY A 68 -1.27 -4.13 -9.99
N ILE A 69 -2.17 -4.40 -10.92
CA ILE A 69 -3.61 -4.49 -10.67
C ILE A 69 -3.89 -5.76 -9.85
N ASP A 70 -4.71 -5.63 -8.82
CA ASP A 70 -5.06 -6.76 -7.95
C ASP A 70 -6.14 -7.66 -8.57
N ASP A 71 -7.02 -7.12 -9.40
CA ASP A 71 -7.98 -7.89 -10.20
C ASP A 71 -8.54 -7.10 -11.39
N TYR A 72 -9.02 -7.86 -12.39
CA TYR A 72 -9.60 -7.34 -13.62
C TYR A 72 -10.93 -8.05 -13.90
N ILE A 73 -12.02 -7.30 -13.89
CA ILE A 73 -13.38 -7.84 -14.02
C ILE A 73 -14.01 -7.38 -15.34
N THR A 74 -14.44 -8.33 -16.16
CA THR A 74 -15.11 -8.03 -17.44
C THR A 74 -16.58 -7.73 -17.24
N LYS A 75 -17.07 -6.69 -17.91
CA LYS A 75 -18.48 -6.35 -18.01
C LYS A 75 -19.16 -7.21 -19.10
N PRO A 76 -20.41 -7.70 -18.87
CA PRO A 76 -21.23 -7.55 -17.68
C PRO A 76 -20.80 -8.48 -16.55
N PHE A 77 -20.83 -8.02 -15.31
CA PHE A 77 -20.50 -8.81 -14.13
C PHE A 77 -21.66 -8.87 -13.14
N SER A 78 -21.68 -9.93 -12.33
CA SER A 78 -22.63 -10.04 -11.22
C SER A 78 -22.17 -9.16 -10.04
N SER A 79 -23.09 -8.41 -9.45
CA SER A 79 -22.82 -7.64 -8.23
C SER A 79 -22.34 -8.53 -7.07
N THR A 80 -22.84 -9.77 -7.01
CA THR A 80 -22.40 -10.77 -6.02
C THR A 80 -20.95 -11.16 -6.26
N TYR A 81 -20.54 -11.37 -7.51
CA TYR A 81 -19.17 -11.68 -7.87
C TYR A 81 -18.21 -10.54 -7.47
N LEU A 82 -18.53 -9.30 -7.85
CA LEU A 82 -17.74 -8.13 -7.48
C LEU A 82 -17.60 -7.99 -5.96
N LYS A 83 -18.71 -8.09 -5.21
CA LYS A 83 -18.69 -8.03 -3.74
C LYS A 83 -17.82 -9.13 -3.12
N THR A 84 -17.85 -10.34 -3.67
CA THR A 84 -17.04 -11.46 -3.19
C THR A 84 -15.57 -11.21 -3.42
N ARG A 85 -15.19 -10.69 -4.60
CA ARG A 85 -13.80 -10.34 -4.92
C ARG A 85 -13.25 -9.24 -4.01
N ILE A 86 -14.02 -8.18 -3.80
CA ILE A 86 -13.65 -7.11 -2.87
C ILE A 86 -13.39 -7.67 -1.47
N LYS A 87 -14.32 -8.48 -0.95
CA LYS A 87 -14.16 -9.12 0.37
C LYS A 87 -12.91 -10.00 0.45
N SER A 88 -12.65 -10.78 -0.61
CA SER A 88 -11.46 -11.64 -0.68
C SER A 88 -10.16 -10.83 -0.62
N LEU A 89 -10.04 -9.77 -1.43
CA LEU A 89 -8.85 -8.92 -1.45
C LEU A 89 -8.64 -8.18 -0.12
N LEU A 90 -9.68 -7.64 0.46
CA LEU A 90 -9.62 -7.01 1.78
C LEU A 90 -9.24 -8.00 2.88
N HIS A 91 -9.74 -9.23 2.81
CA HIS A 91 -9.39 -10.29 3.76
C HIS A 91 -7.94 -10.71 3.65
N GLN A 92 -7.44 -10.94 2.42
CA GLN A 92 -6.03 -11.26 2.17
C GLN A 92 -5.10 -10.17 2.71
N ARG A 93 -5.48 -8.90 2.49
CA ARG A 93 -4.72 -7.77 3.02
C ARG A 93 -4.69 -7.76 4.55
N LYS A 94 -5.84 -8.01 5.18
CA LYS A 94 -5.92 -8.10 6.65
C LYS A 94 -5.05 -9.22 7.21
N GLN A 95 -5.05 -10.39 6.58
CA GLN A 95 -4.18 -11.49 6.97
C GLN A 95 -2.69 -11.13 6.86
N LEU A 96 -2.29 -10.45 5.78
CA LEU A 96 -0.92 -9.96 5.63
C LEU A 96 -0.55 -8.96 6.73
N GLN A 97 -1.45 -8.03 7.06
CA GLN A 97 -1.24 -7.09 8.17
C GLN A 97 -1.06 -7.81 9.52
N GLU A 98 -1.89 -8.82 9.80
CA GLU A 98 -1.80 -9.62 11.02
C GLU A 98 -0.47 -10.37 11.09
N LEU A 99 -0.03 -11.00 9.99
CA LEU A 99 1.26 -11.68 9.92
C LEU A 99 2.46 -10.74 10.13
N TYR A 100 2.44 -9.54 9.54
CA TYR A 100 3.48 -8.53 9.75
C TYR A 100 3.53 -8.06 11.21
N LEU A 101 2.37 -7.86 11.82
CA LEU A 101 2.28 -7.49 13.24
C LEU A 101 2.85 -8.59 14.15
N GLU A 102 2.52 -9.86 13.90
CA GLU A 102 3.05 -10.99 14.66
C GLU A 102 4.56 -11.11 14.53
N GLN A 103 5.09 -11.06 13.31
CA GLN A 103 6.53 -11.12 13.07
C GLN A 103 7.26 -9.95 13.77
N TRP A 104 6.66 -8.78 13.76
CA TRP A 104 7.24 -7.61 14.39
C TRP A 104 7.23 -7.69 15.92
N LEU A 105 6.17 -8.25 16.51
CA LEU A 105 6.09 -8.48 17.95
C LEU A 105 7.06 -9.56 18.42
N ASP A 106 7.32 -10.58 17.60
CA ASP A 106 8.27 -11.64 17.92
C ASP A 106 9.73 -11.18 17.82
N GLN A 107 10.07 -10.33 16.85
CA GLN A 107 11.39 -9.69 16.78
C GLN A 107 11.71 -8.83 18.02
N LYS A 108 10.70 -8.29 18.71
CA LYS A 108 10.90 -7.58 19.98
C LYS A 108 11.18 -8.49 21.18
N LYS A 109 10.86 -9.78 21.10
CA LYS A 109 11.13 -10.74 22.19
C LYS A 109 12.56 -11.27 22.16
N GLU A 110 13.22 -11.23 21.00
CA GLU A 110 14.61 -11.60 20.82
C GLU A 110 15.45 -10.34 20.57
N ALA A 111 15.71 -9.55 21.59
CA ALA A 111 16.75 -8.53 21.53
C ALA A 111 18.12 -9.25 21.55
N PRO A 112 18.89 -9.29 20.45
CA PRO A 112 20.23 -9.84 20.51
C PRO A 112 21.14 -8.86 21.25
N THR A 113 21.80 -9.37 22.30
CA THR A 113 23.01 -8.77 22.84
C THR A 113 23.96 -8.42 21.70
N PRO A 114 24.61 -7.24 21.69
CA PRO A 114 25.48 -6.86 20.57
C PRO A 114 26.74 -7.72 20.59
N THR A 115 26.77 -8.77 19.80
CA THR A 115 28.01 -9.47 19.47
C THR A 115 28.50 -8.93 18.14
N LEU A 116 29.53 -8.09 18.22
CA LEU A 116 30.36 -7.69 17.10
C LEU A 116 30.94 -8.93 16.41
N LEU A 117 30.62 -9.11 15.15
CA LEU A 117 31.38 -9.69 14.05
C LEU A 117 30.37 -10.11 12.94
N VAL A 118 30.18 -9.24 11.97
CA VAL A 118 29.44 -9.59 10.76
C VAL A 118 30.39 -9.61 9.59
N GLU A 119 30.69 -10.79 9.09
CA GLU A 119 31.20 -10.99 7.74
C GLU A 119 30.12 -10.60 6.73
N VAL A 120 30.43 -9.64 5.88
CA VAL A 120 29.49 -9.15 4.85
C VAL A 120 29.68 -10.00 3.60
N GLU A 121 28.78 -10.96 3.37
CA GLU A 121 28.58 -11.52 2.03
C GLU A 121 27.73 -10.56 1.18
N PRO A 122 28.03 -10.39 -0.12
CA PRO A 122 27.24 -9.52 -0.99
C PRO A 122 25.88 -10.14 -1.29
N GLU A 123 24.84 -9.68 -0.60
CA GLU A 123 23.47 -10.10 -0.86
C GLU A 123 22.97 -9.60 -2.21
N LYS A 124 22.30 -10.50 -2.94
CA LYS A 124 21.52 -10.18 -4.14
C LYS A 124 20.45 -9.15 -3.78
N PRO A 125 20.14 -8.18 -4.66
CA PRO A 125 19.09 -7.19 -4.37
C PRO A 125 17.75 -7.89 -4.18
N GLN A 126 17.32 -8.01 -2.93
CA GLN A 126 15.95 -8.42 -2.60
C GLN A 126 15.04 -7.22 -2.85
N ILE A 127 14.02 -7.41 -3.68
CA ILE A 127 12.96 -6.42 -3.86
C ILE A 127 12.12 -6.46 -2.58
N VAL A 128 12.44 -5.59 -1.66
CA VAL A 128 11.68 -5.44 -0.41
C VAL A 128 10.36 -4.76 -0.74
N PRO A 129 9.20 -5.32 -0.38
CA PRO A 129 7.92 -4.65 -0.57
C PRO A 129 7.95 -3.24 0.03
N PHE A 130 7.36 -2.29 -0.66
CA PHE A 130 7.43 -0.86 -0.32
C PHE A 130 6.90 -0.55 1.10
N ASP A 131 5.96 -1.34 1.59
CA ASP A 131 5.39 -1.22 2.94
C ASP A 131 6.38 -1.66 4.02
N GLU A 132 7.24 -2.63 3.72
CA GLU A 132 8.30 -3.08 4.63
C GLU A 132 9.38 -1.99 4.80
N LEU A 133 9.78 -1.35 3.71
CA LEU A 133 10.71 -0.19 3.76
C LEU A 133 10.10 0.99 4.54
N PHE A 134 8.82 1.25 4.38
CA PHE A 134 8.12 2.27 5.13
C PHE A 134 8.12 1.95 6.64
N MET A 135 7.73 0.73 7.03
CA MET A 135 7.71 0.30 8.42
C MET A 135 9.11 0.32 9.03
N LYS A 136 10.13 -0.13 8.30
CA LYS A 136 11.52 -0.07 8.76
C LYS A 136 11.93 1.37 9.07
N ARG A 137 11.60 2.33 8.22
CA ARG A 137 11.92 3.74 8.43
C ARG A 137 11.13 4.38 9.58
N VAL A 138 9.85 4.01 9.73
CA VAL A 138 9.05 4.39 10.92
C VAL A 138 9.74 3.95 12.20
N MET A 139 10.26 2.73 12.21
CA MET A 139 10.93 2.14 13.35
C MET A 139 12.29 2.80 13.66
N GLU A 140 13.06 3.09 12.63
CA GLU A 140 14.35 3.80 12.77
C GLU A 140 14.15 5.17 13.42
N ILE A 141 13.15 5.93 12.96
CA ILE A 141 12.84 7.24 13.53
C ILE A 141 12.36 7.10 14.98
N MET A 142 11.46 6.14 15.25
CA MET A 142 11.02 5.87 16.63
C MET A 142 12.18 5.51 17.55
N HIS A 143 13.08 4.62 17.10
CA HIS A 143 14.22 4.20 17.90
C HIS A 143 15.19 5.35 18.18
N ASN A 144 15.46 6.17 17.16
CA ASN A 144 16.40 7.30 17.29
C ASN A 144 15.85 8.46 18.14
N GLN A 145 14.53 8.54 18.27
CA GLN A 145 13.85 9.64 18.96
C GLN A 145 13.04 9.21 20.19
N MET A 146 13.25 7.96 20.70
CA MET A 146 12.53 7.47 21.89
C MET A 146 12.74 8.33 23.14
N ASP A 147 13.87 9.01 23.24
CA ASP A 147 14.21 9.88 24.37
C ASP A 147 13.67 11.33 24.21
N ASN A 148 13.09 11.65 23.04
CA ASN A 148 12.56 12.98 22.77
C ASN A 148 11.08 13.07 23.15
N SER A 149 10.80 13.42 24.41
CA SER A 149 9.44 13.61 24.93
C SER A 149 8.63 14.75 24.27
N LYS A 150 9.25 15.51 23.36
CA LYS A 150 8.63 16.62 22.62
C LYS A 150 8.32 16.28 21.17
N LEU A 151 8.64 15.06 20.71
CA LEU A 151 8.38 14.66 19.34
C LEU A 151 6.88 14.69 19.06
N THR A 152 6.48 15.54 18.14
CA THR A 152 5.10 15.62 17.67
C THR A 152 4.87 14.69 16.48
N ILE A 153 3.63 14.26 16.28
CA ILE A 153 3.27 13.42 15.13
C ILE A 153 3.49 14.15 13.81
N ASP A 154 3.38 15.46 13.81
CA ASP A 154 3.63 16.29 12.62
C ASP A 154 5.11 16.27 12.23
N GLU A 155 6.02 16.40 13.19
CA GLU A 155 7.48 16.28 12.98
C GLU A 155 7.85 14.86 12.53
N PHE A 156 7.24 13.84 13.13
CA PHE A 156 7.45 12.44 12.75
C PHE A 156 7.04 12.17 11.30
N ALA A 157 5.87 12.67 10.88
CA ALA A 157 5.39 12.53 9.51
C ALA A 157 6.30 13.31 8.51
N GLN A 158 6.80 14.49 8.89
CA GLN A 158 7.73 15.26 8.07
C GLN A 158 9.06 14.54 7.85
N GLU A 159 9.61 13.86 8.85
CA GLU A 159 10.82 13.05 8.69
C GLU A 159 10.64 11.87 7.73
N LEU A 160 9.42 11.37 7.61
CA LEU A 160 9.03 10.37 6.62
C LEU A 160 8.75 10.98 5.23
N GLY A 161 8.78 12.32 5.12
CA GLY A 161 8.53 13.05 3.87
C GLY A 161 7.05 13.09 3.47
N MET A 162 6.14 12.98 4.42
CA MET A 162 4.69 12.97 4.16
C MET A 162 3.91 13.85 5.13
N GLY A 163 2.68 14.22 4.76
CA GLY A 163 1.77 14.93 5.64
C GLY A 163 1.16 14.04 6.71
N ARG A 164 0.75 14.62 7.84
CA ARG A 164 0.14 13.93 8.98
C ARG A 164 -1.01 13.00 8.58
N THR A 165 -1.93 13.47 7.73
CA THR A 165 -3.10 12.68 7.31
C THR A 165 -2.69 11.43 6.54
N VAL A 166 -1.74 11.58 5.61
CA VAL A 166 -1.20 10.47 4.81
C VAL A 166 -0.47 9.47 5.70
N PHE A 167 0.32 9.95 6.64
CA PHE A 167 1.01 9.11 7.63
C PHE A 167 0.03 8.27 8.44
N TYR A 168 -1.00 8.89 9.01
CA TYR A 168 -2.04 8.18 9.78
C TYR A 168 -2.74 7.11 8.97
N GLN A 169 -3.17 7.44 7.76
CA GLN A 169 -3.89 6.51 6.90
C GLN A 169 -3.00 5.38 6.42
N LYS A 170 -1.75 5.68 6.06
CA LYS A 170 -0.79 4.66 5.65
C LYS A 170 -0.43 3.73 6.81
N LEU A 171 -0.17 4.25 7.99
CA LEU A 171 0.11 3.46 9.16
C LEU A 171 -1.10 2.58 9.52
N LYS A 172 -2.31 3.14 9.52
CA LYS A 172 -3.56 2.40 9.72
C LYS A 172 -3.75 1.30 8.69
N SER A 173 -3.42 1.54 7.42
CA SER A 173 -3.56 0.55 6.35
C SER A 173 -2.60 -0.64 6.50
N ILE A 174 -1.41 -0.41 7.09
CA ILE A 174 -0.39 -1.45 7.30
C ILE A 174 -0.58 -2.17 8.64
N VAL A 175 -0.81 -1.41 9.70
CA VAL A 175 -0.86 -1.94 11.09
C VAL A 175 -2.28 -2.24 11.56
N GLY A 176 -3.30 -1.72 10.88
CA GLY A 176 -4.71 -1.86 11.29
C GLY A 176 -5.10 -1.02 12.51
N LEU A 177 -4.15 -0.32 13.14
CA LEU A 177 -4.34 0.52 14.32
C LEU A 177 -4.17 2.00 13.96
N SER A 178 -4.98 2.86 14.57
CA SER A 178 -4.78 4.31 14.51
C SER A 178 -3.79 4.72 15.58
N PRO A 179 -2.75 5.52 15.27
CA PRO A 179 -1.92 6.13 16.32
C PRO A 179 -2.81 7.04 17.16
N ILE A 180 -2.69 6.91 18.47
CA ILE A 180 -3.45 7.70 19.46
C ILE A 180 -2.82 9.07 19.58
#